data_ebafefb70a5ac4c5e56cd33f7a9028b1
#
_entry.id   ebafefb70a5ac4c5e56cd33f7a9028b1
#
_cell.length_a   1.000
_cell.length_b   1.000
_cell.length_c   1.000
_cell.angle_alpha   90.00
_cell.angle_beta   90.00
_cell.angle_gamma   90.00
#
_symmetry.space_group_name_H-M   'P 1'
#
loop_
_entity.id
_entity.type
_entity.pdbx_description
1 polymer ?
#
loop_
_entity_poly.entity_id
_entity_poly.type
_entity_poly.pdbx_seq_one_letter_code
_entity_poly.pdbx_strand_id
1 'polypeptide(L)'
;MPNVKFGLMLVTDYFWEYIVESKISHKICFLLIFNSFPFLLKAAPEANLWKRWTKHQPNSVQKIDHNQWQIFLERNLIINDKSAIYLLRYSRVTNKDRKILQNYLQYLENIHISNYSKPEQFAYWINHYNARTVELILENYPIDSIKDISFSFFSFGPWDEELITVEGIDLSLNDIEHRILRPIWKDPRIHYAVNCASMGCPNLLPEPFTSETSEMLLDEAAKGYVNHPRGVRFEDEKIVLSKIFDWYLVDFGGSNDNLLKHILEYSEPQFSNMIKHYKGKFEYDYNWQLNEIK
;
A
#
# COMPACT_ATOMS: atom_id res chain seq x y z
N MET A 1 -10.75 -44.41 -36.47
CA MET A 1 -10.88 -43.02 -35.99
C MET A 1 -9.48 -42.45 -35.85
N PRO A 2 -9.05 -41.53 -36.72
CA PRO A 2 -7.69 -41.04 -36.76
C PRO A 2 -7.51 -39.76 -35.95
N ASN A 3 -6.34 -39.68 -35.35
CA ASN A 3 -5.75 -38.61 -34.59
C ASN A 3 -5.68 -37.26 -35.34
N VAL A 4 -6.13 -36.23 -34.67
CA VAL A 4 -5.85 -34.82 -35.06
C VAL A 4 -4.58 -34.39 -34.30
N LYS A 5 -3.44 -34.47 -34.96
CA LYS A 5 -2.23 -33.73 -34.63
C LYS A 5 -1.78 -33.01 -35.90
N PHE A 6 -2.30 -31.84 -36.13
CA PHE A 6 -1.77 -30.91 -37.12
C PHE A 6 -2.06 -29.50 -36.66
N GLY A 7 -1.04 -28.70 -36.48
CA GLY A 7 -1.26 -27.27 -36.35
C GLY A 7 -0.21 -26.41 -35.63
N LEU A 8 0.93 -26.95 -35.17
CA LEU A 8 1.96 -26.10 -34.51
C LEU A 8 3.35 -26.14 -35.13
N MET A 9 3.57 -26.85 -36.21
CA MET A 9 4.91 -27.06 -36.78
C MET A 9 5.20 -26.22 -38.04
N LEU A 10 4.24 -25.48 -38.59
CA LEU A 10 4.40 -24.74 -39.84
C LEU A 10 4.66 -23.22 -39.69
N VAL A 11 4.61 -22.68 -38.47
CA VAL A 11 4.85 -21.23 -38.28
C VAL A 11 6.30 -20.95 -37.86
N THR A 12 7.01 -21.92 -37.30
CA THR A 12 8.39 -21.74 -36.86
C THR A 12 9.40 -21.88 -38.01
N ASP A 13 9.13 -22.73 -38.97
CA ASP A 13 10.08 -23.00 -40.06
C ASP A 13 10.14 -21.86 -41.12
N TYR A 14 9.02 -21.17 -41.38
CA TYR A 14 8.99 -19.99 -42.25
C TYR A 14 9.63 -18.74 -41.61
N PHE A 15 9.71 -18.66 -40.30
CA PHE A 15 10.34 -17.52 -39.62
C PHE A 15 11.87 -17.59 -39.63
N TRP A 16 12.43 -18.79 -39.63
CA TRP A 16 13.88 -18.99 -39.67
C TRP A 16 14.49 -18.79 -41.07
N GLU A 17 13.82 -19.20 -42.11
CA GLU A 17 14.31 -18.99 -43.48
C GLU A 17 14.35 -17.50 -43.85
N TYR A 18 13.41 -16.68 -43.36
CA TYR A 18 13.37 -15.23 -43.60
C TYR A 18 14.48 -14.44 -42.91
N ILE A 19 14.98 -14.96 -41.77
CA ILE A 19 16.06 -14.32 -41.01
C ILE A 19 17.44 -14.65 -41.57
N VAL A 20 17.62 -15.77 -42.22
CA VAL A 20 18.91 -16.21 -42.78
C VAL A 20 19.22 -15.49 -44.10
N GLU A 21 18.19 -15.08 -44.87
CA GLU A 21 18.39 -14.36 -46.15
C GLU A 21 18.55 -12.84 -46.02
N SER A 22 18.04 -12.23 -44.92
CA SER A 22 18.24 -10.80 -44.71
C SER A 22 19.51 -10.57 -43.90
N LYS A 23 20.56 -10.11 -44.45
CA LYS A 23 21.83 -9.73 -43.81
C LYS A 23 21.67 -8.65 -42.71
N ILE A 24 20.67 -8.77 -41.85
CA ILE A 24 20.44 -7.89 -40.70
C ILE A 24 21.30 -8.40 -39.55
N SER A 25 22.28 -7.61 -39.16
CA SER A 25 23.22 -7.90 -38.09
C SER A 25 22.48 -8.28 -36.79
N HIS A 26 22.87 -9.38 -36.17
CA HIS A 26 22.32 -9.90 -34.89
C HIS A 26 22.26 -8.86 -33.76
N LYS A 27 23.04 -7.78 -33.87
CA LYS A 27 23.00 -6.65 -32.91
C LYS A 27 21.76 -5.75 -33.05
N ILE A 28 21.17 -5.65 -34.25
CA ILE A 28 19.99 -4.80 -34.50
C ILE A 28 18.71 -5.53 -34.04
N CYS A 29 18.63 -6.85 -34.21
CA CYS A 29 17.49 -7.63 -33.74
C CYS A 29 17.38 -7.64 -32.19
N PHE A 30 18.51 -7.70 -31.46
CA PHE A 30 18.51 -7.65 -30.00
C PHE A 30 18.12 -6.25 -29.47
N LEU A 31 18.48 -5.18 -30.19
CA LEU A 31 18.13 -3.80 -29.81
C LEU A 31 16.65 -3.46 -30.06
N LEU A 32 16.01 -4.08 -31.05
CA LEU A 32 14.60 -3.84 -31.38
C LEU A 32 13.64 -4.62 -30.43
N ILE A 33 14.07 -5.75 -29.88
CA ILE A 33 13.28 -6.52 -28.92
C ILE A 33 13.31 -5.86 -27.53
N PHE A 34 14.41 -5.18 -27.16
CA PHE A 34 14.52 -4.48 -25.87
C PHE A 34 13.78 -3.14 -25.81
N ASN A 35 13.47 -2.52 -26.97
CA ASN A 35 12.79 -1.22 -27.00
C ASN A 35 11.26 -1.29 -27.12
N SER A 36 10.66 -2.47 -27.18
CA SER A 36 9.20 -2.62 -27.34
C SER A 36 8.48 -3.24 -26.15
N PHE A 37 9.15 -3.43 -25.00
CA PHE A 37 8.42 -3.61 -23.75
C PHE A 37 8.06 -2.22 -23.20
N PRO A 38 6.80 -1.77 -23.32
CA PRO A 38 6.36 -0.66 -22.52
C PRO A 38 6.60 -1.10 -21.06
N PHE A 39 7.34 -0.33 -20.30
CA PHE A 39 7.25 -0.38 -18.85
C PHE A 39 5.76 -0.18 -18.52
N LEU A 40 5.03 -1.24 -18.39
CA LEU A 40 3.72 -1.22 -17.75
C LEU A 40 4.01 -0.75 -16.32
N LEU A 41 3.91 0.56 -16.11
CA LEU A 41 3.71 1.11 -14.79
C LEU A 41 2.51 0.33 -14.24
N LYS A 42 2.80 -0.64 -13.34
CA LYS A 42 1.75 -1.46 -12.74
C LYS A 42 0.84 -0.47 -12.01
N ALA A 43 -0.34 -0.21 -12.55
CA ALA A 43 -1.38 0.52 -11.83
C ALA A 43 -1.63 -0.19 -10.51
N ALA A 44 -2.02 0.57 -9.48
CA ALA A 44 -2.42 -0.06 -8.22
C ALA A 44 -3.50 -1.12 -8.47
N PRO A 45 -3.53 -2.21 -7.68
CA PRO A 45 -4.55 -3.23 -7.83
C PRO A 45 -5.96 -2.65 -7.72
N GLU A 46 -6.88 -3.17 -8.54
CA GLU A 46 -8.29 -2.80 -8.46
C GLU A 46 -8.91 -3.26 -7.13
N ALA A 47 -9.87 -2.47 -6.63
CA ALA A 47 -10.66 -2.87 -5.47
C ALA A 47 -11.62 -4.03 -5.89
N ASN A 48 -11.31 -5.25 -5.46
CA ASN A 48 -12.04 -6.46 -5.83
C ASN A 48 -12.59 -7.18 -4.59
N LEU A 49 -13.87 -6.99 -4.30
CA LEU A 49 -14.50 -7.46 -3.06
C LEU A 49 -14.35 -8.97 -2.85
N TRP A 50 -13.67 -9.37 -1.76
CA TRP A 50 -13.72 -10.73 -1.27
C TRP A 50 -14.91 -10.91 -0.31
N LYS A 51 -16.03 -11.37 -0.85
CA LYS A 51 -17.33 -11.45 -0.17
C LYS A 51 -17.29 -12.17 1.20
N ARG A 52 -16.37 -13.11 1.39
CA ARG A 52 -16.16 -13.81 2.67
C ARG A 52 -16.05 -12.83 3.84
N TRP A 53 -15.30 -11.75 3.68
CA TRP A 53 -14.92 -10.80 4.74
C TRP A 53 -15.99 -9.73 5.00
N THR A 54 -17.13 -9.77 4.33
CA THR A 54 -18.29 -8.93 4.66
C THR A 54 -19.09 -9.46 5.85
N LYS A 55 -18.84 -10.70 6.28
CA LYS A 55 -19.51 -11.30 7.45
C LYS A 55 -19.07 -10.60 8.73
N HIS A 56 -20.04 -10.16 9.53
CA HIS A 56 -19.82 -9.50 10.82
C HIS A 56 -21.02 -9.76 11.75
N GLN A 57 -20.86 -9.42 13.03
CA GLN A 57 -21.92 -9.45 14.02
C GLN A 57 -22.30 -8.02 14.42
N PRO A 58 -23.43 -7.46 13.91
CA PRO A 58 -23.77 -6.05 14.10
C PRO A 58 -23.91 -5.63 15.57
N ASN A 59 -24.37 -6.56 16.42
CA ASN A 59 -24.62 -6.31 17.85
C ASN A 59 -23.48 -6.80 18.77
N SER A 60 -22.33 -7.16 18.19
CA SER A 60 -21.17 -7.58 18.98
C SER A 60 -20.64 -6.40 19.79
N VAL A 61 -20.47 -6.63 21.09
CA VAL A 61 -19.83 -5.69 22.05
C VAL A 61 -18.38 -6.09 22.33
N GLN A 62 -17.90 -7.13 21.67
CA GLN A 62 -16.54 -7.60 21.85
C GLN A 62 -15.55 -6.56 21.33
N LYS A 63 -14.44 -6.40 22.06
CA LYS A 63 -13.34 -5.49 21.72
C LYS A 63 -12.05 -6.28 21.52
N ILE A 64 -11.23 -5.81 20.61
CA ILE A 64 -9.90 -6.35 20.37
C ILE A 64 -8.89 -5.55 21.18
N ASP A 65 -8.03 -6.24 21.90
CA ASP A 65 -6.96 -5.60 22.67
C ASP A 65 -5.76 -5.29 21.77
N HIS A 66 -5.50 -4.01 21.55
CA HIS A 66 -4.37 -3.53 20.77
C HIS A 66 -3.17 -3.06 21.64
N ASN A 67 -3.19 -3.34 22.95
CA ASN A 67 -2.18 -2.82 23.88
C ASN A 67 -0.74 -3.25 23.54
N GLN A 68 -0.52 -4.45 23.03
CA GLN A 68 0.82 -4.90 22.62
C GLN A 68 1.33 -4.08 21.43
N TRP A 69 0.47 -3.72 20.49
CA TRP A 69 0.80 -2.85 19.38
C TRP A 69 1.10 -1.43 19.86
N GLN A 70 0.30 -0.88 20.77
CA GLN A 70 0.55 0.39 21.42
C GLN A 70 1.93 0.43 22.08
N ILE A 71 2.27 -0.58 22.91
CA ILE A 71 3.58 -0.69 23.58
C ILE A 71 4.73 -0.74 22.55
N PHE A 72 4.56 -1.45 21.45
CA PHE A 72 5.57 -1.52 20.41
C PHE A 72 5.80 -0.15 19.76
N LEU A 73 4.72 0.55 19.40
CA LEU A 73 4.78 1.90 18.81
C LEU A 73 5.45 2.90 19.74
N GLU A 74 5.04 2.97 21.00
CA GLU A 74 5.61 3.89 22.00
C GLU A 74 7.13 3.74 22.17
N ARG A 75 7.64 2.52 22.02
CA ARG A 75 9.06 2.24 22.18
C ARG A 75 9.91 2.47 20.95
N ASN A 76 9.32 2.29 19.75
CA ASN A 76 10.10 2.21 18.54
C ASN A 76 9.75 3.27 17.50
N LEU A 77 8.59 3.95 17.62
CA LEU A 77 8.20 5.04 16.75
C LEU A 77 8.73 6.37 17.29
N ILE A 78 9.25 7.20 16.41
CA ILE A 78 9.70 8.56 16.73
C ILE A 78 8.85 9.55 15.97
N ILE A 79 8.31 10.49 16.69
CA ILE A 79 7.67 11.67 16.14
C ILE A 79 8.75 12.71 15.92
N ASN A 80 9.03 13.03 14.66
CA ASN A 80 10.01 14.09 14.34
C ASN A 80 9.27 15.42 14.19
N ASP A 81 9.30 16.22 15.25
CA ASP A 81 8.58 17.51 15.31
C ASP A 81 9.00 18.50 14.20
N LYS A 82 10.24 18.40 13.71
CA LYS A 82 10.73 19.30 12.65
C LYS A 82 10.20 18.98 11.28
N SER A 83 10.07 17.69 10.97
CA SER A 83 9.61 17.21 9.65
C SER A 83 8.14 16.75 9.66
N ALA A 84 7.51 16.63 10.82
CA ALA A 84 6.20 16.02 11.01
C ALA A 84 6.08 14.60 10.39
N ILE A 85 7.22 13.92 10.14
CA ILE A 85 7.28 12.54 9.66
C ILE A 85 7.56 11.63 10.84
N TYR A 86 6.77 10.58 10.99
CA TYR A 86 6.97 9.57 12.01
C TYR A 86 7.88 8.47 11.46
N LEU A 87 8.97 8.22 12.16
CA LEU A 87 10.03 7.30 11.75
C LEU A 87 10.13 6.13 12.70
N LEU A 88 10.41 4.96 12.20
CA LEU A 88 10.61 3.77 13.00
C LEU A 88 12.12 3.48 13.19
N ARG A 89 12.50 3.03 14.39
CA ARG A 89 13.90 2.70 14.73
C ARG A 89 14.20 1.25 14.42
N TYR A 90 14.06 0.80 13.16
CA TYR A 90 14.23 -0.61 12.81
C TYR A 90 15.55 -1.19 13.31
N SER A 91 16.67 -0.45 13.17
CA SER A 91 17.99 -0.85 13.64
C SER A 91 18.10 -1.03 15.16
N ARG A 92 17.17 -0.49 15.94
CA ARG A 92 17.21 -0.49 17.40
C ARG A 92 16.07 -1.30 18.04
N VAL A 93 15.21 -1.93 17.25
CA VAL A 93 14.16 -2.81 17.78
C VAL A 93 14.82 -3.98 18.50
N THR A 94 14.57 -4.08 19.81
CA THR A 94 15.13 -5.16 20.61
C THR A 94 14.42 -6.49 20.35
N ASN A 95 15.07 -7.62 20.67
CA ASN A 95 14.41 -8.94 20.62
C ASN A 95 13.15 -8.99 21.48
N LYS A 96 13.13 -8.26 22.60
CA LYS A 96 11.94 -8.15 23.48
C LYS A 96 10.80 -7.42 22.76
N ASP A 97 11.08 -6.29 22.12
CA ASP A 97 10.05 -5.50 21.42
C ASP A 97 9.55 -6.26 20.18
N ARG A 98 10.45 -6.91 19.45
CA ARG A 98 10.05 -7.79 18.34
C ARG A 98 9.14 -8.92 18.81
N LYS A 99 9.43 -9.54 19.98
CA LYS A 99 8.57 -10.56 20.54
C LYS A 99 7.18 -10.03 20.94
N ILE A 100 7.08 -8.78 21.40
CA ILE A 100 5.78 -8.13 21.65
C ILE A 100 4.98 -8.02 20.34
N LEU A 101 5.61 -7.56 19.25
CA LEU A 101 4.98 -7.45 17.93
C LEU A 101 4.53 -8.82 17.41
N GLN A 102 5.37 -9.83 17.48
CA GLN A 102 5.05 -11.21 17.06
C GLN A 102 3.90 -11.82 17.86
N ASN A 103 3.88 -11.59 19.18
CA ASN A 103 2.76 -12.05 20.04
C ASN A 103 1.46 -11.34 19.66
N TYR A 104 1.52 -10.05 19.32
CA TYR A 104 0.36 -9.30 18.86
C TYR A 104 -0.17 -9.85 17.52
N LEU A 105 0.70 -10.09 16.55
CA LEU A 105 0.31 -10.69 15.27
C LEU A 105 -0.33 -12.07 15.46
N GLN A 106 0.29 -12.92 16.27
CA GLN A 106 -0.26 -14.22 16.61
C GLN A 106 -1.63 -14.13 17.32
N TYR A 107 -1.80 -13.12 18.20
CA TYR A 107 -3.07 -12.87 18.84
C TYR A 107 -4.15 -12.48 17.80
N LEU A 108 -3.84 -11.58 16.85
CA LEU A 108 -4.76 -11.18 15.79
C LEU A 108 -5.17 -12.36 14.90
N GLU A 109 -4.23 -13.21 14.51
CA GLU A 109 -4.49 -14.40 13.69
C GLU A 109 -5.39 -15.43 14.36
N ASN A 110 -5.41 -15.48 15.71
CA ASN A 110 -6.29 -16.36 16.47
C ASN A 110 -7.71 -15.77 16.68
N ILE A 111 -7.98 -14.55 16.26
CA ILE A 111 -9.29 -13.93 16.37
C ILE A 111 -10.24 -14.44 15.29
N HIS A 112 -11.44 -14.85 15.69
CA HIS A 112 -12.54 -15.07 14.75
C HIS A 112 -13.20 -13.74 14.40
N ILE A 113 -12.60 -12.99 13.49
CA ILE A 113 -12.97 -11.61 13.19
C ILE A 113 -14.41 -11.48 12.67
N SER A 114 -14.97 -12.51 12.04
CA SER A 114 -16.39 -12.55 11.61
C SER A 114 -17.41 -12.45 12.77
N ASN A 115 -16.98 -12.60 14.02
CA ASN A 115 -17.82 -12.47 15.22
C ASN A 115 -17.83 -11.04 15.80
N TYR A 116 -17.10 -10.12 15.20
CA TYR A 116 -17.00 -8.74 15.67
C TYR A 116 -17.89 -7.79 14.86
N SER A 117 -18.15 -6.61 15.43
CA SER A 117 -18.87 -5.55 14.74
C SER A 117 -18.05 -4.97 13.58
N LYS A 118 -18.73 -4.36 12.59
CA LYS A 118 -18.04 -3.79 11.43
C LYS A 118 -17.02 -2.69 11.79
N PRO A 119 -17.26 -1.77 12.74
CA PRO A 119 -16.24 -0.82 13.20
C PRO A 119 -15.03 -1.49 13.83
N GLU A 120 -15.21 -2.57 14.59
CA GLU A 120 -14.12 -3.33 15.20
C GLU A 120 -13.29 -4.06 14.15
N GLN A 121 -13.94 -4.63 13.13
CA GLN A 121 -13.27 -5.23 11.98
C GLN A 121 -12.43 -4.21 11.21
N PHE A 122 -12.88 -2.99 11.09
CA PHE A 122 -12.13 -1.92 10.41
C PHE A 122 -10.79 -1.65 11.09
N ALA A 123 -10.84 -1.41 12.41
CA ALA A 123 -9.66 -1.19 13.23
C ALA A 123 -8.71 -2.40 13.19
N TYR A 124 -9.26 -3.62 13.28
CA TYR A 124 -8.50 -4.86 13.18
C TYR A 124 -7.69 -4.96 11.90
N TRP A 125 -8.31 -4.74 10.75
CA TRP A 125 -7.64 -4.90 9.46
C TRP A 125 -6.55 -3.85 9.23
N ILE A 126 -6.76 -2.59 9.64
CA ILE A 126 -5.75 -1.54 9.56
C ILE A 126 -4.54 -1.88 10.46
N ASN A 127 -4.79 -2.22 11.71
CA ASN A 127 -3.72 -2.55 12.65
C ASN A 127 -2.97 -3.82 12.23
N HIS A 128 -3.67 -4.84 11.71
CA HIS A 128 -3.04 -6.07 11.22
C HIS A 128 -2.12 -5.80 10.04
N TYR A 129 -2.59 -5.03 9.04
CA TYR A 129 -1.77 -4.59 7.90
C TYR A 129 -0.50 -3.87 8.37
N ASN A 130 -0.67 -2.87 9.23
CA ASN A 130 0.45 -2.05 9.70
C ASN A 130 1.46 -2.86 10.53
N ALA A 131 0.99 -3.65 11.48
CA ALA A 131 1.85 -4.49 12.31
C ALA A 131 2.59 -5.55 11.48
N ARG A 132 1.92 -6.19 10.50
CA ARG A 132 2.56 -7.17 9.61
C ARG A 132 3.58 -6.51 8.70
N THR A 133 3.28 -5.31 8.17
CA THR A 133 4.25 -4.54 7.39
C THR A 133 5.52 -4.25 8.18
N VAL A 134 5.40 -3.82 9.44
CA VAL A 134 6.56 -3.57 10.32
C VAL A 134 7.36 -4.85 10.59
N GLU A 135 6.70 -5.98 10.92
CA GLU A 135 7.41 -7.24 11.15
C GLU A 135 8.13 -7.72 9.88
N LEU A 136 7.50 -7.54 8.71
CA LEU A 136 8.11 -7.90 7.44
C LEU A 136 9.40 -7.12 7.15
N ILE A 137 9.44 -5.82 7.47
CA ILE A 137 10.69 -5.04 7.41
C ILE A 137 11.71 -5.61 8.39
N LEU A 138 11.33 -5.91 9.64
CA LEU A 138 12.24 -6.46 10.66
C LEU A 138 12.78 -7.85 10.30
N GLU A 139 12.00 -8.66 9.59
CA GLU A 139 12.43 -9.98 9.08
C GLU A 139 13.53 -9.86 8.03
N ASN A 140 13.52 -8.78 7.25
CA ASN A 140 14.42 -8.56 6.11
C ASN A 140 15.47 -7.46 6.35
N TYR A 141 15.47 -6.86 7.53
CA TYR A 141 16.39 -5.77 7.86
C TYR A 141 17.86 -6.25 7.93
N PRO A 142 18.85 -5.50 7.39
CA PRO A 142 18.74 -4.15 6.81
C PRO A 142 18.34 -4.13 5.33
N ILE A 143 17.44 -3.20 4.98
CA ILE A 143 17.02 -2.91 3.61
C ILE A 143 16.82 -1.39 3.45
N ASP A 144 16.91 -0.86 2.23
CA ASP A 144 16.67 0.57 1.96
C ASP A 144 15.21 0.87 1.57
N SER A 145 14.45 -0.16 1.18
CA SER A 145 13.05 -0.05 0.76
C SER A 145 12.29 -1.36 0.97
N ILE A 146 11.02 -1.30 1.29
CA ILE A 146 10.13 -2.49 1.27
C ILE A 146 10.11 -3.19 -0.09
N LYS A 147 10.39 -2.47 -1.17
CA LYS A 147 10.48 -3.01 -2.53
C LYS A 147 11.67 -3.96 -2.74
N ASP A 148 12.66 -3.91 -1.85
CA ASP A 148 13.83 -4.80 -1.91
C ASP A 148 13.49 -6.23 -1.41
N ILE A 149 12.35 -6.39 -0.74
CA ILE A 149 11.83 -7.68 -0.32
C ILE A 149 11.18 -8.36 -1.52
N SER A 150 11.76 -9.47 -1.96
CA SER A 150 11.28 -10.24 -3.11
C SER A 150 11.20 -11.71 -2.76
N PHE A 151 10.03 -12.30 -2.95
CA PHE A 151 9.79 -13.73 -2.76
C PHE A 151 9.84 -14.51 -4.09
N SER A 152 9.81 -13.82 -5.23
CA SER A 152 9.95 -14.44 -6.54
C SER A 152 10.65 -13.51 -7.53
N PHE A 153 11.19 -14.08 -8.61
CA PHE A 153 11.92 -13.34 -9.67
C PHE A 153 11.09 -12.25 -10.36
N PHE A 154 9.76 -12.31 -10.23
CA PHE A 154 8.81 -11.38 -10.87
C PHE A 154 7.99 -10.58 -9.85
N SER A 155 8.24 -10.72 -8.53
CA SER A 155 7.53 -9.91 -7.53
C SER A 155 8.15 -8.52 -7.41
N PHE A 156 7.29 -7.50 -7.38
CA PHE A 156 7.68 -6.11 -7.10
C PHE A 156 7.28 -5.77 -5.66
N GLY A 157 8.12 -6.19 -4.70
CA GLY A 157 7.83 -6.08 -3.28
C GLY A 157 6.97 -7.25 -2.75
N PRO A 158 6.65 -7.24 -1.46
CA PRO A 158 6.08 -8.39 -0.75
C PRO A 158 4.55 -8.40 -0.68
N TRP A 159 3.86 -7.46 -1.32
CA TRP A 159 2.42 -7.22 -1.08
C TRP A 159 1.50 -8.36 -1.50
N ASP A 160 1.91 -9.20 -2.46
CA ASP A 160 1.13 -10.34 -2.97
C ASP A 160 1.41 -11.65 -2.21
N GLU A 161 2.39 -11.65 -1.27
CA GLU A 161 2.75 -12.87 -0.52
C GLU A 161 1.73 -13.14 0.60
N GLU A 162 1.36 -14.41 0.75
CA GLU A 162 0.44 -14.88 1.77
C GLU A 162 1.18 -14.98 3.13
N LEU A 163 1.17 -13.90 3.88
CA LEU A 163 1.94 -13.71 5.11
C LEU A 163 1.09 -13.73 6.38
N ILE A 164 -0.22 -13.86 6.25
CA ILE A 164 -1.19 -13.68 7.33
C ILE A 164 -2.23 -14.78 7.22
N THR A 165 -2.56 -15.45 8.32
CA THR A 165 -3.63 -16.45 8.32
C THR A 165 -4.76 -15.99 9.25
N VAL A 166 -5.99 -15.79 8.72
CA VAL A 166 -7.16 -15.40 9.50
C VAL A 166 -8.30 -16.37 9.22
N GLU A 167 -8.90 -16.93 10.28
CA GLU A 167 -9.98 -17.93 10.18
C GLU A 167 -9.64 -19.10 9.22
N GLY A 168 -8.36 -19.51 9.18
CA GLY A 168 -7.87 -20.60 8.34
C GLY A 168 -7.73 -20.24 6.86
N ILE A 169 -7.69 -18.96 6.52
CA ILE A 169 -7.49 -18.45 5.16
C ILE A 169 -6.21 -17.63 5.15
N ASP A 170 -5.32 -17.95 4.21
CA ASP A 170 -4.08 -17.22 4.00
C ASP A 170 -4.36 -15.95 3.19
N LEU A 171 -3.75 -14.85 3.61
CA LEU A 171 -3.96 -13.50 3.10
C LEU A 171 -2.63 -12.80 2.86
N SER A 172 -2.60 -12.02 1.82
CA SER A 172 -1.54 -11.05 1.55
C SER A 172 -1.91 -9.64 2.06
N LEU A 173 -0.94 -8.73 2.09
CA LEU A 173 -1.21 -7.31 2.35
C LEU A 173 -2.15 -6.72 1.28
N ASN A 174 -1.98 -7.11 0.02
CA ASN A 174 -2.88 -6.71 -1.08
C ASN A 174 -4.31 -7.23 -0.88
N ASP A 175 -4.50 -8.43 -0.31
CA ASP A 175 -5.83 -8.92 0.03
C ASP A 175 -6.49 -8.03 1.08
N ILE A 176 -5.77 -7.67 2.13
CA ILE A 176 -6.31 -6.80 3.20
C ILE A 176 -6.69 -5.43 2.63
N GLU A 177 -5.80 -4.79 1.87
CA GLU A 177 -6.06 -3.44 1.35
C GLU A 177 -7.10 -3.47 0.23
N HIS A 178 -6.91 -4.30 -0.81
CA HIS A 178 -7.64 -4.17 -2.06
C HIS A 178 -8.86 -5.09 -2.18
N ARG A 179 -8.97 -6.10 -1.33
CA ARG A 179 -10.09 -7.04 -1.35
C ARG A 179 -10.95 -6.99 -0.09
N ILE A 180 -10.46 -6.33 0.97
CA ILE A 180 -11.18 -6.19 2.25
C ILE A 180 -11.43 -4.71 2.54
N LEU A 181 -10.42 -3.92 2.89
CA LEU A 181 -10.59 -2.54 3.36
C LEU A 181 -11.28 -1.64 2.32
N ARG A 182 -10.68 -1.47 1.15
CA ARG A 182 -11.19 -0.58 0.09
C ARG A 182 -12.61 -0.90 -0.36
N PRO A 183 -12.95 -2.16 -0.74
CA PRO A 183 -14.28 -2.45 -1.28
C PRO A 183 -15.38 -2.55 -0.23
N ILE A 184 -15.07 -2.85 1.05
CA ILE A 184 -16.08 -3.00 2.11
C ILE A 184 -16.46 -1.65 2.71
N TRP A 185 -15.47 -0.78 3.00
CA TRP A 185 -15.74 0.53 3.64
C TRP A 185 -15.87 1.66 2.65
N LYS A 186 -15.18 1.59 1.51
CA LYS A 186 -15.21 2.62 0.45
C LYS A 186 -14.87 4.02 0.95
N ASP A 187 -13.98 4.08 1.91
CA ASP A 187 -13.49 5.31 2.52
C ASP A 187 -12.10 5.64 1.96
N PRO A 188 -11.91 6.76 1.25
CA PRO A 188 -10.60 7.12 0.69
C PRO A 188 -9.54 7.37 1.77
N ARG A 189 -9.94 7.65 3.02
CA ARG A 189 -9.01 7.87 4.14
C ARG A 189 -8.26 6.59 4.54
N ILE A 190 -8.68 5.41 4.08
CA ILE A 190 -7.93 4.14 4.23
C ILE A 190 -6.50 4.31 3.73
N HIS A 191 -6.30 5.06 2.65
CA HIS A 191 -4.98 5.32 2.08
C HIS A 191 -4.07 6.19 2.96
N TYR A 192 -4.60 6.82 4.01
CA TYR A 192 -3.84 7.53 5.02
C TYR A 192 -3.61 6.70 6.30
N ALA A 193 -4.31 5.58 6.44
CA ALA A 193 -4.27 4.71 7.62
C ALA A 193 -3.32 3.51 7.45
N VAL A 194 -3.22 2.94 6.22
CA VAL A 194 -2.31 1.84 5.92
C VAL A 194 -0.92 2.36 5.56
N ASN A 195 0.12 1.79 6.19
CA ASN A 195 1.50 2.27 6.03
C ASN A 195 2.37 1.20 5.36
N CYS A 196 3.00 1.56 4.25
CA CYS A 196 3.88 0.69 3.47
C CYS A 196 5.38 0.86 3.84
N ALA A 197 5.69 1.35 5.03
CA ALA A 197 7.04 1.53 5.53
C ALA A 197 7.96 2.43 4.67
N SER A 198 7.40 3.37 3.89
CA SER A 198 8.20 4.28 3.07
C SER A 198 8.08 5.74 3.51
N MET A 199 9.09 6.56 3.19
CA MET A 199 9.07 8.01 3.45
C MET A 199 7.95 8.74 2.72
N GLY A 200 7.51 8.24 1.57
CA GLY A 200 6.38 8.77 0.81
C GLY A 200 5.02 8.40 1.37
N CYS A 201 4.94 7.41 2.27
CA CYS A 201 3.70 6.96 2.89
C CYS A 201 3.14 7.97 3.89
N PRO A 202 1.83 8.00 4.15
CA PRO A 202 1.28 8.62 5.35
C PRO A 202 1.96 8.09 6.62
N ASN A 203 1.87 8.84 7.71
CA ASN A 203 2.49 8.43 8.96
C ASN A 203 1.90 7.11 9.49
N LEU A 204 2.76 6.21 9.97
CA LEU A 204 2.32 5.21 10.93
C LEU A 204 1.94 5.95 12.22
N LEU A 205 0.69 5.86 12.65
CA LEU A 205 0.22 6.62 13.80
C LEU A 205 0.80 6.06 15.11
N PRO A 206 0.96 6.91 16.15
CA PRO A 206 1.54 6.50 17.43
C PRO A 206 0.58 5.69 18.31
N GLU A 207 -0.66 5.57 17.90
CA GLU A 207 -1.69 4.79 18.57
C GLU A 207 -2.43 3.86 17.62
N PRO A 208 -2.89 2.68 18.10
CA PRO A 208 -3.70 1.78 17.30
C PRO A 208 -5.05 2.38 16.94
N PHE A 209 -5.59 1.97 15.81
CA PHE A 209 -7.00 2.18 15.50
C PHE A 209 -7.86 1.32 16.43
N THR A 210 -8.97 1.88 16.90
CA THR A 210 -10.05 1.17 17.62
C THR A 210 -11.38 1.54 17.00
N SER A 211 -12.43 0.79 17.30
CA SER A 211 -13.77 1.15 16.82
C SER A 211 -14.25 2.52 17.31
N GLU A 212 -13.71 3.02 18.43
CA GLU A 212 -14.03 4.32 19.00
C GLU A 212 -13.22 5.48 18.40
N THR A 213 -11.95 5.22 18.05
CA THR A 213 -11.02 6.29 17.65
C THR A 213 -10.81 6.37 16.15
N SER A 214 -11.21 5.35 15.36
CA SER A 214 -10.90 5.25 13.94
C SER A 214 -11.31 6.49 13.14
N GLU A 215 -12.50 7.05 13.36
CA GLU A 215 -12.95 8.24 12.62
C GLU A 215 -12.04 9.45 12.89
N MET A 216 -11.70 9.69 14.15
CA MET A 216 -10.80 10.79 14.54
C MET A 216 -9.41 10.58 13.93
N LEU A 217 -8.85 9.37 14.06
CA LEU A 217 -7.51 9.06 13.55
C LEU A 217 -7.42 9.14 12.02
N LEU A 218 -8.48 8.75 11.30
CA LEU A 218 -8.56 8.88 9.84
C LEU A 218 -8.53 10.36 9.42
N ASP A 219 -9.28 11.22 10.10
CA ASP A 219 -9.30 12.65 9.81
C ASP A 219 -7.96 13.32 10.13
N GLU A 220 -7.32 12.95 11.24
CA GLU A 220 -6.00 13.44 11.61
C GLU A 220 -4.93 12.99 10.61
N ALA A 221 -4.96 11.73 10.19
CA ALA A 221 -4.05 11.20 9.18
C ALA A 221 -4.23 11.90 7.83
N ALA A 222 -5.48 12.12 7.39
CA ALA A 222 -5.79 12.83 6.16
C ALA A 222 -5.29 14.28 6.21
N LYS A 223 -5.59 15.03 7.28
CA LYS A 223 -5.10 16.40 7.49
C LYS A 223 -3.58 16.46 7.53
N GLY A 224 -2.95 15.57 8.31
CA GLY A 224 -1.50 15.51 8.43
C GLY A 224 -0.80 15.18 7.12
N TYR A 225 -1.41 14.38 6.25
CA TYR A 225 -0.81 14.03 4.97
C TYR A 225 -1.06 15.08 3.88
N VAL A 226 -2.27 15.57 3.75
CA VAL A 226 -2.63 16.59 2.74
C VAL A 226 -1.84 17.87 2.94
N ASN A 227 -1.60 18.30 4.18
CA ASN A 227 -0.86 19.54 4.47
C ASN A 227 0.66 19.34 4.55
N HIS A 228 1.15 18.12 4.33
CA HIS A 228 2.58 17.83 4.31
C HIS A 228 3.12 17.82 2.86
N PRO A 229 4.35 18.36 2.60
CA PRO A 229 4.93 18.40 1.25
C PRO A 229 5.05 17.05 0.53
N ARG A 230 5.10 15.91 1.25
CA ARG A 230 5.09 14.57 0.65
C ARG A 230 3.72 14.15 0.12
N GLY A 231 2.63 14.75 0.64
CA GLY A 231 1.27 14.54 0.15
C GLY A 231 0.94 15.50 -0.98
N VAL A 232 1.04 16.81 -0.68
CA VAL A 232 0.73 17.87 -1.64
C VAL A 232 1.74 19.01 -1.44
N ARG A 233 2.37 19.49 -2.52
CA ARG A 233 3.25 20.65 -2.49
C ARG A 233 3.14 21.50 -3.74
N PHE A 234 3.50 22.76 -3.60
CA PHE A 234 3.72 23.69 -4.72
C PHE A 234 5.22 23.77 -4.99
N GLU A 235 5.60 23.51 -6.23
CA GLU A 235 6.97 23.56 -6.69
C GLU A 235 7.00 24.08 -8.13
N ASP A 236 7.80 25.11 -8.41
CA ASP A 236 7.90 25.74 -9.73
C ASP A 236 6.54 26.06 -10.39
N GLU A 237 5.65 26.71 -9.63
CA GLU A 237 4.28 27.07 -10.05
C GLU A 237 3.37 25.86 -10.37
N LYS A 238 3.77 24.65 -10.02
CA LYS A 238 3.00 23.43 -10.21
C LYS A 238 2.54 22.85 -8.89
N ILE A 239 1.45 22.10 -8.93
CA ILE A 239 1.07 21.22 -7.83
C ILE A 239 1.68 19.84 -8.09
N VAL A 240 2.52 19.42 -7.15
CA VAL A 240 3.07 18.06 -7.10
C VAL A 240 2.33 17.28 -6.02
N LEU A 241 1.70 16.20 -6.42
CA LEU A 241 0.92 15.30 -5.57
C LEU A 241 1.71 14.02 -5.29
N SER A 242 1.43 13.39 -4.15
CA SER A 242 1.86 12.01 -3.95
C SER A 242 1.26 11.10 -5.00
N LYS A 243 2.03 10.09 -5.45
CA LYS A 243 1.52 9.04 -6.34
C LYS A 243 0.37 8.22 -5.73
N ILE A 244 0.14 8.26 -4.44
CA ILE A 244 -1.05 7.67 -3.81
C ILE A 244 -2.32 8.20 -4.46
N PHE A 245 -2.39 9.50 -4.76
CA PHE A 245 -3.54 10.12 -5.41
C PHE A 245 -3.73 9.69 -6.86
N ASP A 246 -2.64 9.34 -7.56
CA ASP A 246 -2.68 8.80 -8.92
C ASP A 246 -3.06 7.31 -8.91
N TRP A 247 -2.37 6.52 -8.10
CA TRP A 247 -2.62 5.08 -7.99
C TRP A 247 -4.05 4.74 -7.59
N TYR A 248 -4.61 5.51 -6.68
CA TYR A 248 -5.93 5.28 -6.10
C TYR A 248 -6.96 6.35 -6.49
N LEU A 249 -6.78 6.99 -7.63
CA LEU A 249 -7.68 8.07 -8.11
C LEU A 249 -9.15 7.66 -8.10
N VAL A 250 -9.45 6.39 -8.38
CA VAL A 250 -10.81 5.84 -8.35
C VAL A 250 -11.47 5.96 -6.98
N ASP A 251 -10.71 5.77 -5.90
CA ASP A 251 -11.22 5.86 -4.52
C ASP A 251 -11.39 7.34 -4.09
N PHE A 252 -10.63 8.25 -4.69
CA PHE A 252 -10.79 9.70 -4.51
C PHE A 252 -11.85 10.31 -5.46
N GLY A 253 -12.74 9.50 -6.02
CA GLY A 253 -13.87 9.92 -6.85
C GLY A 253 -13.62 9.87 -8.35
N GLY A 254 -12.52 9.27 -8.83
CA GLY A 254 -12.28 8.89 -10.21
C GLY A 254 -11.97 10.04 -11.17
N SER A 255 -11.78 11.27 -10.68
CA SER A 255 -11.42 12.43 -11.49
C SER A 255 -10.58 13.43 -10.71
N ASN A 256 -9.79 14.24 -11.42
CA ASN A 256 -9.00 15.30 -10.82
C ASN A 256 -9.87 16.32 -10.05
N ASP A 257 -11.06 16.60 -10.52
CA ASP A 257 -11.98 17.54 -9.84
C ASP A 257 -12.46 16.99 -8.49
N ASN A 258 -12.75 15.70 -8.42
CA ASN A 258 -13.16 15.05 -7.18
C ASN A 258 -11.97 14.87 -6.22
N LEU A 259 -10.80 14.52 -6.76
CA LEU A 259 -9.56 14.51 -5.99
C LEU A 259 -9.27 15.88 -5.36
N LEU A 260 -9.40 16.97 -6.12
CA LEU A 260 -9.23 18.31 -5.58
C LEU A 260 -10.23 18.66 -4.48
N LYS A 261 -11.48 18.25 -4.62
CA LYS A 261 -12.49 18.43 -3.54
C LYS A 261 -12.06 17.70 -2.27
N HIS A 262 -11.61 16.45 -2.41
CA HIS A 262 -11.10 15.68 -1.28
C HIS A 262 -9.89 16.36 -0.63
N ILE A 263 -8.89 16.79 -1.42
CA ILE A 263 -7.72 17.51 -0.89
C ILE A 263 -8.16 18.81 -0.17
N LEU A 264 -9.11 19.58 -0.75
CA LEU A 264 -9.61 20.82 -0.17
C LEU A 264 -10.36 20.61 1.15
N GLU A 265 -11.00 19.47 1.36
CA GLU A 265 -11.69 19.11 2.61
C GLU A 265 -10.73 19.05 3.80
N TYR A 266 -9.49 18.58 3.57
CA TYR A 266 -8.47 18.41 4.61
C TYR A 266 -7.39 19.49 4.61
N SER A 267 -7.40 20.42 3.64
CA SER A 267 -6.38 21.46 3.49
C SER A 267 -6.55 22.59 4.50
N GLU A 268 -5.43 23.10 5.01
CA GLU A 268 -5.40 24.34 5.76
C GLU A 268 -5.82 25.54 4.88
N PRO A 269 -6.38 26.62 5.46
CA PRO A 269 -6.95 27.74 4.68
C PRO A 269 -5.99 28.39 3.67
N GLN A 270 -4.72 28.55 4.04
CA GLN A 270 -3.72 29.16 3.15
C GLN A 270 -3.49 28.27 1.91
N PHE A 271 -3.37 26.97 2.14
CA PHE A 271 -3.15 25.98 1.11
C PHE A 271 -4.38 25.81 0.21
N SER A 272 -5.58 25.81 0.80
CA SER A 272 -6.85 25.75 0.08
C SER A 272 -6.99 26.87 -0.95
N ASN A 273 -6.57 28.08 -0.63
CA ASN A 273 -6.65 29.23 -1.56
C ASN A 273 -5.75 29.03 -2.79
N MET A 274 -4.57 28.47 -2.61
CA MET A 274 -3.67 28.17 -3.73
C MET A 274 -4.25 27.08 -4.64
N ILE A 275 -4.76 26.00 -4.07
CA ILE A 275 -5.34 24.87 -4.81
C ILE A 275 -6.58 25.30 -5.62
N LYS A 276 -7.50 26.06 -5.04
CA LYS A 276 -8.75 26.50 -5.67
C LYS A 276 -8.55 27.26 -6.99
N HIS A 277 -7.45 28.00 -7.10
CA HIS A 277 -7.16 28.84 -8.26
C HIS A 277 -6.22 28.17 -9.26
N TYR A 278 -5.73 26.97 -8.95
CA TYR A 278 -4.81 26.23 -9.81
C TYR A 278 -5.53 25.68 -11.05
N LYS A 279 -4.95 25.95 -12.23
CA LYS A 279 -5.46 25.51 -13.55
C LYS A 279 -4.47 24.63 -14.31
N GLY A 280 -3.32 24.35 -13.71
CA GLY A 280 -2.28 23.54 -14.32
C GLY A 280 -2.56 22.03 -14.26
N LYS A 281 -1.62 21.26 -14.78
CA LYS A 281 -1.61 19.79 -14.64
C LYS A 281 -0.88 19.41 -13.37
N PHE A 282 -1.30 18.32 -12.72
CA PHE A 282 -0.60 17.75 -11.59
C PHE A 282 0.65 17.00 -12.06
N GLU A 283 1.69 17.12 -11.28
CA GLU A 283 2.83 16.22 -11.30
C GLU A 283 2.71 15.26 -10.12
N TYR A 284 3.38 14.11 -10.21
CA TYR A 284 3.28 13.08 -9.18
C TYR A 284 4.66 12.59 -8.78
N ASP A 285 4.86 12.43 -7.47
CA ASP A 285 6.13 12.00 -6.90
C ASP A 285 5.91 11.05 -5.72
N TYR A 286 6.90 10.19 -5.43
CA TYR A 286 6.85 9.28 -4.30
C TYR A 286 8.22 8.82 -3.85
N ASN A 287 8.51 8.91 -2.56
CA ASN A 287 9.77 8.47 -1.99
C ASN A 287 9.64 7.06 -1.37
N TRP A 288 10.25 6.07 -2.00
CA TRP A 288 10.26 4.67 -1.57
C TRP A 288 11.31 4.33 -0.52
N GLN A 289 12.16 5.26 -0.11
CA GLN A 289 13.11 5.01 0.98
C GLN A 289 12.38 4.59 2.24
N LEU A 290 13.00 3.68 3.00
CA LEU A 290 12.44 3.20 4.26
C LEU A 290 12.19 4.36 5.24
N ASN A 291 11.05 4.35 5.94
CA ASN A 291 10.69 5.36 6.95
C ASN A 291 11.47 5.14 8.26
N GLU A 292 12.79 5.13 8.16
CA GLU A 292 13.72 4.86 9.25
C GLU A 292 14.41 6.11 9.74
N ILE A 293 14.67 6.16 11.05
CA ILE A 293 15.68 7.07 11.62
C ILE A 293 17.03 6.35 11.67
N LYS A 294 17.99 6.88 10.93
CA LYS A 294 19.38 6.40 10.90
C LYS A 294 20.19 6.94 12.07
#